data_f52b74aca9822d292ff87b6d5ee94220
#
_entry.id   f52b74aca9822d292ff87b6d5ee94220
#
_cell.length_a   1.000
_cell.length_b   1.000
_cell.length_c   1.000
_cell.angle_alpha   90.00
_cell.angle_beta   90.00
_cell.angle_gamma   90.00
#
_symmetry.space_group_name_H-M   'P 1'
#
loop_
_entity.id
_entity.type
_entity.pdbx_description
1 polymer ?
#
loop_
_entity_poly.entity_id
_entity_poly.type
_entity_poly.pdbx_seq_one_letter_code
_entity_poly.pdbx_strand_id
1 'polypeptide(L)'
;MKIPFSPPFINESVKNEVLDSLESGWITTGPKVKKLEGQICELTKAPQVLCVNSWTSGALLMLKWFGVQPEDEVIIPAYTYSATALAVIHAHAKPVMVDVSDDFNISLEAIEKAITNKTKVIFPVDIAGWPCDYRQINELVRQKKQLFQADNEIQETLGRILVVSDAAHSIGAEYDGKQTGVLTDVTIFSLHAVKNVTTAEGGAICLNLPLPFNNEELYNTLRCYSLNGQTKDAFTKSKAGAWSYDIIYPGLKINMPDVLAAIGIGQMESYTSMALPERIRIFEDYNDHFSNKDWAITPQYKSNIKRSSCHIYALRIEGINEEERDQIITLIANFDVAVNVHFKPLPLLSLFKEMGYSINDYPNAYKQYANEISLPIYPQLSKEDIAYVIKVVCESVEQVLYAQEKL
;
A
#
# COMPACT_ATOMS: atom_id res chain seq x y z
N MET A 1 11.42 -29.22 0.59
CA MET A 1 11.42 -28.11 -0.42
C MET A 1 11.35 -26.82 0.35
N LYS A 2 12.15 -25.82 0.02
CA LYS A 2 12.13 -24.54 0.75
C LYS A 2 11.37 -23.49 -0.05
N ILE A 3 10.25 -23.00 0.48
CA ILE A 3 9.41 -22.00 -0.18
C ILE A 3 9.50 -20.66 0.59
N PRO A 4 10.18 -19.64 0.04
CA PRO A 4 10.22 -18.30 0.64
C PRO A 4 8.87 -17.61 0.53
N PHE A 5 8.61 -16.59 1.36
CA PHE A 5 7.33 -15.90 1.38
C PHE A 5 7.09 -15.01 0.14
N SER A 6 7.99 -14.10 -0.16
CA SER A 6 7.85 -13.15 -1.28
C SER A 6 9.20 -12.58 -1.71
N PRO A 7 10.04 -13.37 -2.38
CA PRO A 7 11.30 -12.86 -2.93
C PRO A 7 11.01 -11.88 -4.09
N PRO A 8 11.83 -10.83 -4.25
CA PRO A 8 11.70 -9.91 -5.37
C PRO A 8 12.00 -10.61 -6.70
N PHE A 9 11.26 -10.22 -7.75
CA PHE A 9 11.52 -10.71 -9.10
C PHE A 9 12.60 -9.86 -9.77
N ILE A 10 13.82 -10.40 -9.86
CA ILE A 10 14.97 -9.73 -10.48
C ILE A 10 15.33 -10.45 -11.78
N ASN A 11 14.99 -9.83 -12.90
CA ASN A 11 15.29 -10.32 -14.26
C ASN A 11 16.48 -9.57 -14.89
N GLU A 12 16.84 -9.92 -16.13
CA GLU A 12 17.95 -9.27 -16.84
C GLU A 12 17.71 -7.78 -17.11
N SER A 13 16.46 -7.38 -17.35
CA SER A 13 16.14 -5.95 -17.52
C SER A 13 16.46 -5.14 -16.26
N VAL A 14 16.12 -5.63 -15.08
CA VAL A 14 16.49 -4.99 -13.82
C VAL A 14 17.99 -4.85 -13.66
N LYS A 15 18.75 -5.92 -13.94
CA LYS A 15 20.22 -5.90 -13.85
C LYS A 15 20.84 -4.89 -14.80
N ASN A 16 20.37 -4.87 -16.06
CA ASN A 16 20.88 -3.97 -17.09
C ASN A 16 20.58 -2.51 -16.76
N GLU A 17 19.39 -2.17 -16.30
CA GLU A 17 19.03 -0.80 -15.89
C GLU A 17 19.87 -0.31 -14.70
N VAL A 18 20.17 -1.20 -13.73
CA VAL A 18 21.04 -0.86 -12.60
C VAL A 18 22.49 -0.65 -13.05
N LEU A 19 23.02 -1.54 -13.91
CA LEU A 19 24.38 -1.40 -14.47
C LEU A 19 24.51 -0.09 -15.27
N ASP A 20 23.55 0.22 -16.13
CA ASP A 20 23.52 1.47 -16.89
C ASP A 20 23.52 2.70 -15.97
N SER A 21 22.77 2.66 -14.87
CA SER A 21 22.80 3.74 -13.86
C SER A 21 24.18 3.90 -13.22
N LEU A 22 24.86 2.79 -12.89
CA LEU A 22 26.21 2.83 -12.30
C LEU A 22 27.26 3.31 -13.31
N GLU A 23 27.22 2.82 -14.55
CA GLU A 23 28.14 3.18 -15.63
C GLU A 23 27.99 4.64 -16.06
N SER A 24 26.77 5.18 -16.01
CA SER A 24 26.51 6.60 -16.29
C SER A 24 27.20 7.56 -15.32
N GLY A 25 27.60 7.06 -14.14
CA GLY A 25 28.11 7.87 -13.01
C GLY A 25 27.06 8.71 -12.30
N TRP A 26 25.78 8.62 -12.71
CA TRP A 26 24.67 9.35 -12.09
C TRP A 26 23.79 8.40 -11.27
N ILE A 27 23.92 8.46 -9.95
CA ILE A 27 23.25 7.53 -9.01
C ILE A 27 22.22 8.20 -8.09
N THR A 28 22.21 9.53 -7.99
CA THR A 28 21.20 10.31 -7.24
C THR A 28 20.01 10.67 -8.13
N THR A 29 19.01 11.37 -7.61
CA THR A 29 17.80 11.74 -8.36
C THR A 29 18.11 12.39 -9.71
N GLY A 30 17.58 11.86 -10.79
CA GLY A 30 17.85 12.32 -12.15
C GLY A 30 16.96 11.67 -13.22
N PRO A 31 17.54 11.28 -14.37
CA PRO A 31 16.78 10.75 -15.51
C PRO A 31 16.02 9.46 -15.25
N LYS A 32 16.58 8.53 -14.46
CA LYS A 32 15.93 7.24 -14.14
C LYS A 32 14.68 7.43 -13.31
N VAL A 33 14.72 8.29 -12.30
CA VAL A 33 13.54 8.64 -11.51
C VAL A 33 12.44 9.18 -12.45
N LYS A 34 12.78 10.09 -13.36
CA LYS A 34 11.81 10.66 -14.30
C LYS A 34 11.22 9.62 -15.26
N LYS A 35 12.04 8.63 -15.71
CA LYS A 35 11.58 7.50 -16.53
C LYS A 35 10.60 6.63 -15.76
N LEU A 36 10.91 6.28 -14.51
CA LEU A 36 10.03 5.49 -13.63
C LEU A 36 8.69 6.20 -13.36
N GLU A 37 8.74 7.50 -13.04
CA GLU A 37 7.54 8.34 -12.87
C GLU A 37 6.65 8.27 -14.11
N GLY A 38 7.24 8.41 -15.31
CA GLY A 38 6.54 8.28 -16.58
C GLY A 38 5.89 6.92 -16.79
N GLN A 39 6.58 5.82 -16.47
CA GLN A 39 6.02 4.46 -16.57
C GLN A 39 4.84 4.24 -15.62
N ILE A 40 4.92 4.78 -14.39
CA ILE A 40 3.81 4.70 -13.42
C ILE A 40 2.64 5.58 -13.89
N CYS A 41 2.88 6.78 -14.44
CA CYS A 41 1.83 7.60 -15.08
C CYS A 41 1.15 6.83 -16.22
N GLU A 42 1.92 6.16 -17.07
CA GLU A 42 1.37 5.37 -18.18
C GLU A 42 0.49 4.22 -17.69
N LEU A 43 0.91 3.49 -16.66
CA LEU A 43 0.13 2.40 -16.08
C LEU A 43 -1.15 2.91 -15.43
N THR A 44 -1.04 3.91 -14.55
CA THR A 44 -2.13 4.36 -13.68
C THR A 44 -3.05 5.37 -14.33
N LYS A 45 -2.61 6.06 -15.37
CA LYS A 45 -3.24 7.23 -15.98
C LYS A 45 -3.29 8.46 -15.05
N ALA A 46 -2.50 8.46 -13.98
CA ALA A 46 -2.37 9.63 -13.11
C ALA A 46 -1.77 10.81 -13.87
N PRO A 47 -2.28 12.04 -13.70
CA PRO A 47 -1.75 13.24 -14.35
C PRO A 47 -0.28 13.47 -14.06
N GLN A 48 0.15 13.23 -12.82
CA GLN A 48 1.55 13.34 -12.38
C GLN A 48 1.87 12.28 -11.32
N VAL A 49 3.12 11.83 -11.31
CA VAL A 49 3.65 10.91 -10.31
C VAL A 49 4.97 11.45 -9.77
N LEU A 50 5.15 11.46 -8.46
CA LEU A 50 6.40 11.81 -7.77
C LEU A 50 6.96 10.58 -7.05
N CYS A 51 8.14 10.13 -7.42
CA CYS A 51 8.85 9.06 -6.72
C CYS A 51 9.61 9.60 -5.51
N VAL A 52 9.46 8.90 -4.39
CA VAL A 52 10.07 9.20 -3.07
C VAL A 52 10.73 7.95 -2.51
N ASN A 53 11.50 8.09 -1.41
CA ASN A 53 12.27 7.00 -0.83
C ASN A 53 11.45 5.97 -0.05
N SER A 54 10.17 6.22 0.25
CA SER A 54 9.25 5.26 0.89
C SER A 54 7.80 5.72 0.80
N TRP A 55 6.85 4.80 0.97
CA TRP A 55 5.44 5.13 1.15
C TRP A 55 5.23 6.08 2.34
N THR A 56 5.86 5.79 3.47
CA THR A 56 5.75 6.59 4.72
C THR A 56 6.15 8.04 4.52
N SER A 57 7.25 8.26 3.80
CA SER A 57 7.71 9.62 3.46
C SER A 57 6.73 10.34 2.53
N GLY A 58 6.15 9.62 1.57
CA GLY A 58 5.12 10.15 0.67
C GLY A 58 3.86 10.57 1.43
N ALA A 59 3.38 9.72 2.33
CA ALA A 59 2.22 10.04 3.18
C ALA A 59 2.48 11.26 4.08
N LEU A 60 3.64 11.30 4.74
CA LEU A 60 4.04 12.45 5.56
C LEU A 60 4.14 13.75 4.73
N LEU A 61 4.70 13.67 3.52
CA LEU A 61 4.79 14.82 2.62
C LEU A 61 3.41 15.34 2.25
N MET A 62 2.45 14.46 1.95
CA MET A 62 1.08 14.86 1.59
C MET A 62 0.32 15.48 2.77
N LEU A 63 0.46 14.91 3.97
CA LEU A 63 -0.13 15.50 5.18
C LEU A 63 0.43 16.91 5.48
N LYS A 64 1.75 17.08 5.35
CA LYS A 64 2.41 18.38 5.52
C LYS A 64 1.99 19.39 4.43
N TRP A 65 1.91 18.95 3.17
CA TRP A 65 1.44 19.82 2.08
C TRP A 65 0.00 20.27 2.30
N PHE A 66 -0.88 19.36 2.73
CA PHE A 66 -2.28 19.69 3.01
C PHE A 66 -2.44 20.59 4.25
N GLY A 67 -1.34 20.78 5.02
CA GLY A 67 -1.31 21.65 6.19
C GLY A 67 -2.04 21.05 7.39
N VAL A 68 -1.98 19.73 7.56
CA VAL A 68 -2.51 19.05 8.74
C VAL A 68 -1.76 19.51 9.99
N GLN A 69 -2.50 19.86 11.05
CA GLN A 69 -2.01 20.44 12.29
C GLN A 69 -2.21 19.51 13.49
N PRO A 70 -1.59 19.78 14.65
CA PRO A 70 -1.98 19.13 15.90
C PRO A 70 -3.48 19.29 16.15
N GLU A 71 -4.13 18.27 16.71
CA GLU A 71 -5.58 18.15 16.93
C GLU A 71 -6.44 17.87 15.69
N ASP A 72 -5.89 17.97 14.47
CA ASP A 72 -6.56 17.47 13.27
C ASP A 72 -6.68 15.96 13.31
N GLU A 73 -7.78 15.45 12.79
CA GLU A 73 -8.09 14.04 12.76
C GLU A 73 -7.84 13.46 11.36
N VAL A 74 -7.15 12.31 11.33
CA VAL A 74 -6.94 11.52 10.12
C VAL A 74 -7.54 10.14 10.34
N ILE A 75 -8.57 9.80 9.57
CA ILE A 75 -9.25 8.51 9.65
C ILE A 75 -8.42 7.45 8.94
N ILE A 76 -8.15 6.33 9.65
CA ILE A 76 -7.39 5.18 9.15
C ILE A 76 -8.08 3.87 9.57
N PRO A 77 -7.92 2.74 8.85
CA PRO A 77 -8.40 1.45 9.35
C PRO A 77 -7.56 0.96 10.54
N ALA A 78 -8.19 0.27 11.48
CA ALA A 78 -7.48 -0.41 12.58
C ALA A 78 -6.66 -1.61 12.09
N TYR A 79 -7.00 -2.16 10.94
CA TYR A 79 -6.33 -3.27 10.27
C TYR A 79 -5.48 -2.75 9.11
N THR A 80 -4.22 -2.47 9.39
CA THR A 80 -3.23 -2.00 8.40
C THR A 80 -1.81 -2.16 8.94
N TYR A 81 -0.82 -1.95 8.08
CA TYR A 81 0.56 -1.82 8.52
C TYR A 81 0.76 -0.51 9.30
N SER A 82 1.61 -0.56 10.33
CA SER A 82 1.81 0.57 11.26
C SER A 82 2.23 1.90 10.58
N ALA A 83 2.84 1.86 9.40
CA ALA A 83 3.28 3.05 8.68
C ALA A 83 2.14 4.03 8.39
N THR A 84 0.91 3.55 8.15
CA THR A 84 -0.27 4.39 7.91
C THR A 84 -0.55 5.28 9.13
N ALA A 85 -0.55 4.70 10.34
CA ALA A 85 -0.74 5.45 11.58
C ALA A 85 0.48 6.30 11.95
N LEU A 86 1.70 5.77 11.73
CA LEU A 86 2.93 6.48 12.07
C LEU A 86 3.12 7.74 11.22
N ALA A 87 2.72 7.74 9.95
CA ALA A 87 2.74 8.94 9.12
C ALA A 87 1.86 10.06 9.71
N VAL A 88 0.68 9.71 10.25
CA VAL A 88 -0.23 10.64 10.93
C VAL A 88 0.40 11.19 12.21
N ILE A 89 0.99 10.30 13.03
CA ILE A 89 1.65 10.70 14.30
C ILE A 89 2.85 11.63 14.01
N HIS A 90 3.67 11.32 12.99
CA HIS A 90 4.80 12.17 12.58
C HIS A 90 4.38 13.50 11.97
N ALA A 91 3.16 13.59 11.45
CA ALA A 91 2.55 14.86 11.08
C ALA A 91 1.97 15.63 12.28
N HIS A 92 2.11 15.09 13.50
CA HIS A 92 1.56 15.60 14.76
C HIS A 92 0.03 15.59 14.83
N ALA A 93 -0.66 14.93 13.89
CA ALA A 93 -2.10 14.79 13.88
C ALA A 93 -2.56 13.57 14.70
N LYS A 94 -3.87 13.49 14.93
CA LYS A 94 -4.50 12.40 15.68
C LYS A 94 -4.98 11.30 14.71
N PRO A 95 -4.44 10.09 14.76
CA PRO A 95 -5.03 8.96 14.03
C PRO A 95 -6.38 8.59 14.66
N VAL A 96 -7.44 8.58 13.85
CA VAL A 96 -8.77 8.09 14.24
C VAL A 96 -8.95 6.72 13.58
N MET A 97 -8.72 5.67 14.37
CA MET A 97 -8.88 4.31 13.88
C MET A 97 -10.36 3.96 13.75
N VAL A 98 -10.71 3.25 12.68
CA VAL A 98 -12.05 2.72 12.44
C VAL A 98 -11.99 1.25 12.07
N ASP A 99 -13.08 0.51 12.29
CA ASP A 99 -13.13 -0.91 11.99
C ASP A 99 -13.19 -1.17 10.48
N VAL A 100 -13.02 -2.42 10.09
CA VAL A 100 -12.98 -2.89 8.71
C VAL A 100 -14.19 -3.73 8.35
N SER A 101 -14.41 -3.93 7.05
CA SER A 101 -15.40 -4.85 6.50
C SER A 101 -14.85 -6.28 6.39
N ASP A 102 -15.68 -7.22 5.92
CA ASP A 102 -15.28 -8.64 5.78
C ASP A 102 -14.19 -8.88 4.71
N ASP A 103 -13.89 -7.89 3.89
CA ASP A 103 -12.84 -7.91 2.88
C ASP A 103 -11.52 -7.25 3.35
N PHE A 104 -11.34 -7.04 4.66
CA PHE A 104 -10.22 -6.37 5.34
C PHE A 104 -10.13 -4.85 5.10
N ASN A 105 -10.85 -4.30 4.15
CA ASN A 105 -10.81 -2.89 3.83
C ASN A 105 -11.64 -2.07 4.82
N ILE A 106 -11.31 -0.78 4.91
CA ILE A 106 -11.96 0.17 5.81
C ILE A 106 -13.49 0.18 5.63
N SER A 107 -14.25 0.11 6.72
CA SER A 107 -15.71 0.12 6.69
C SER A 107 -16.25 1.52 6.40
N LEU A 108 -17.10 1.64 5.37
CA LEU A 108 -17.75 2.91 5.01
C LEU A 108 -18.63 3.45 6.15
N GLU A 109 -19.39 2.57 6.82
CA GLU A 109 -20.22 2.93 7.95
C GLU A 109 -19.37 3.44 9.13
N ALA A 110 -18.21 2.82 9.37
CA ALA A 110 -17.29 3.25 10.41
C ALA A 110 -16.64 4.59 10.08
N ILE A 111 -16.29 4.86 8.81
CA ILE A 111 -15.83 6.18 8.36
C ILE A 111 -16.92 7.22 8.62
N GLU A 112 -18.16 6.95 8.21
CA GLU A 112 -19.26 7.91 8.35
C GLU A 112 -19.48 8.35 9.80
N LYS A 113 -19.43 7.38 10.75
CA LYS A 113 -19.56 7.65 12.18
C LYS A 113 -18.37 8.42 12.77
N ALA A 114 -17.19 8.25 12.20
CA ALA A 114 -15.96 8.87 12.71
C ALA A 114 -15.70 10.28 12.20
N ILE A 115 -16.36 10.73 11.11
CA ILE A 115 -16.16 12.07 10.54
C ILE A 115 -16.66 13.14 11.53
N THR A 116 -15.76 14.07 11.87
CA THR A 116 -16.02 15.26 12.67
C THR A 116 -15.63 16.54 11.91
N ASN A 117 -15.80 17.69 12.51
CA ASN A 117 -15.30 18.96 11.96
C ASN A 117 -13.77 19.11 12.04
N LYS A 118 -13.08 18.22 12.76
CA LYS A 118 -11.61 18.13 12.82
C LYS A 118 -11.02 17.18 11.77
N THR A 119 -11.85 16.38 11.09
CA THR A 119 -11.38 15.40 10.12
C THR A 119 -10.85 16.11 8.87
N LYS A 120 -9.55 15.95 8.61
CA LYS A 120 -8.87 16.54 7.44
C LYS A 120 -8.58 15.55 6.33
N VAL A 121 -8.25 14.30 6.68
CA VAL A 121 -7.80 13.28 5.72
C VAL A 121 -8.43 11.94 6.05
N ILE A 122 -8.69 11.14 5.02
CA ILE A 122 -9.00 9.71 5.15
C ILE A 122 -7.94 8.93 4.38
N PHE A 123 -7.33 7.91 5.02
CA PHE A 123 -6.45 6.92 4.40
C PHE A 123 -7.16 5.57 4.27
N PRO A 124 -7.92 5.31 3.20
CA PRO A 124 -8.35 3.95 2.88
C PRO A 124 -7.13 3.13 2.43
N VAL A 125 -7.07 1.87 2.88
CA VAL A 125 -5.94 0.97 2.59
C VAL A 125 -6.44 -0.20 1.74
N ASP A 126 -5.84 -0.40 0.56
CA ASP A 126 -6.15 -1.50 -0.35
C ASP A 126 -5.48 -2.80 0.13
N ILE A 127 -6.02 -3.43 1.18
CA ILE A 127 -5.44 -4.63 1.77
C ILE A 127 -5.33 -5.75 0.74
N ALA A 128 -4.20 -6.45 0.72
CA ALA A 128 -3.88 -7.57 -0.17
C ALA A 128 -3.94 -7.25 -1.68
N GLY A 129 -4.12 -5.97 -2.03
CA GLY A 129 -4.28 -5.51 -3.42
C GLY A 129 -5.74 -5.45 -3.88
N TRP A 130 -6.71 -5.63 -2.99
CA TRP A 130 -8.13 -5.47 -3.26
C TRP A 130 -8.55 -4.02 -3.05
N PRO A 131 -9.02 -3.29 -4.08
CA PRO A 131 -9.36 -1.87 -3.94
C PRO A 131 -10.51 -1.63 -2.96
N CYS A 132 -10.41 -0.56 -2.16
CA CYS A 132 -11.51 -0.06 -1.35
C CYS A 132 -12.71 0.39 -2.22
N ASP A 133 -13.87 0.64 -1.60
CA ASP A 133 -15.06 1.15 -2.31
C ASP A 133 -14.96 2.66 -2.55
N TYR A 134 -14.00 3.06 -3.38
CA TYR A 134 -13.64 4.46 -3.62
C TYR A 134 -14.79 5.34 -4.11
N ARG A 135 -15.73 4.80 -4.91
CA ARG A 135 -16.92 5.55 -5.32
C ARG A 135 -17.76 5.97 -4.12
N GLN A 136 -17.98 5.04 -3.19
CA GLN A 136 -18.78 5.29 -1.98
C GLN A 136 -18.04 6.21 -1.01
N ILE A 137 -16.72 6.02 -0.82
CA ILE A 137 -15.89 6.89 0.04
C ILE A 137 -15.89 8.33 -0.50
N ASN A 138 -15.65 8.51 -1.80
CA ASN A 138 -15.66 9.83 -2.42
C ASN A 138 -17.04 10.50 -2.36
N GLU A 139 -18.12 9.72 -2.48
CA GLU A 139 -19.47 10.24 -2.33
C GLU A 139 -19.77 10.66 -0.89
N LEU A 140 -19.39 9.85 0.10
CA LEU A 140 -19.53 10.17 1.52
C LEU A 140 -18.80 11.48 1.86
N VAL A 141 -17.57 11.64 1.40
CA VAL A 141 -16.77 12.86 1.61
C VAL A 141 -17.47 14.10 1.01
N ARG A 142 -18.08 13.96 -0.19
CA ARG A 142 -18.86 15.06 -0.79
C ARG A 142 -20.11 15.41 0.00
N GLN A 143 -20.82 14.40 0.51
CA GLN A 143 -22.02 14.59 1.34
C GLN A 143 -21.70 15.26 2.69
N LYS A 144 -20.53 14.97 3.27
CA LYS A 144 -20.10 15.54 4.56
C LYS A 144 -19.30 16.85 4.45
N LYS A 145 -19.18 17.44 3.25
CA LYS A 145 -18.37 18.66 3.04
C LYS A 145 -18.74 19.84 3.96
N GLN A 146 -20.00 19.95 4.41
CA GLN A 146 -20.44 21.01 5.32
C GLN A 146 -19.85 20.87 6.74
N LEU A 147 -19.30 19.71 7.11
CA LEU A 147 -18.62 19.51 8.38
C LEU A 147 -17.15 19.94 8.30
N PHE A 148 -16.58 20.00 7.09
CA PHE A 148 -15.18 20.32 6.88
C PHE A 148 -14.87 21.79 7.23
N GLN A 149 -13.85 21.99 8.03
CA GLN A 149 -13.35 23.32 8.39
C GLN A 149 -11.93 23.46 7.82
N ALA A 150 -11.74 24.42 6.93
CA ALA A 150 -10.44 24.71 6.33
C ALA A 150 -9.62 25.64 7.25
N ASP A 151 -8.30 25.35 7.38
CA ASP A 151 -7.37 26.15 8.17
C ASP A 151 -6.31 26.86 7.31
N ASN A 152 -6.34 26.63 5.98
CA ASN A 152 -5.41 27.23 5.02
C ASN A 152 -6.02 27.23 3.60
N GLU A 153 -5.40 28.00 2.69
CA GLU A 153 -5.87 28.17 1.31
C GLU A 153 -5.96 26.86 0.50
N ILE A 154 -5.10 25.86 0.76
CA ILE A 154 -5.13 24.56 0.07
C ILE A 154 -6.40 23.81 0.48
N GLN A 155 -6.71 23.80 1.77
CA GLN A 155 -7.91 23.18 2.33
C GLN A 155 -9.18 23.92 1.88
N GLU A 156 -9.15 25.25 1.82
CA GLU A 156 -10.25 26.05 1.28
C GLU A 156 -10.51 25.73 -0.19
N THR A 157 -9.44 25.64 -0.99
CA THR A 157 -9.51 25.31 -2.42
C THR A 157 -10.11 23.93 -2.65
N LEU A 158 -9.76 22.92 -1.84
CA LEU A 158 -10.35 21.58 -1.94
C LEU A 158 -11.79 21.56 -1.40
N GLY A 159 -12.08 22.32 -0.34
CA GLY A 159 -13.41 22.49 0.27
C GLY A 159 -14.02 21.24 0.90
N ARG A 160 -13.20 20.22 1.20
CA ARG A 160 -13.61 18.93 1.78
C ARG A 160 -12.44 18.15 2.33
N ILE A 161 -12.74 17.03 3.00
CA ILE A 161 -11.75 16.05 3.45
C ILE A 161 -10.96 15.55 2.23
N LEU A 162 -9.63 15.47 2.37
CA LEU A 162 -8.72 14.90 1.38
C LEU A 162 -8.77 13.35 1.48
N VAL A 163 -8.91 12.68 0.36
CA VAL A 163 -8.84 11.21 0.30
C VAL A 163 -7.49 10.79 -0.29
N VAL A 164 -6.68 10.15 0.54
CA VAL A 164 -5.36 9.64 0.16
C VAL A 164 -5.38 8.11 0.22
N SER A 165 -5.36 7.44 -0.92
CA SER A 165 -5.30 5.98 -0.95
C SER A 165 -3.93 5.48 -0.51
N ASP A 166 -3.92 4.63 0.53
CA ASP A 166 -2.79 3.76 0.82
C ASP A 166 -2.86 2.54 -0.11
N ALA A 167 -2.22 2.69 -1.24
CA ALA A 167 -2.19 1.70 -2.32
C ALA A 167 -0.91 0.85 -2.27
N ALA A 168 -0.33 0.69 -1.06
CA ALA A 168 0.93 -0.06 -0.89
C ALA A 168 0.89 -1.48 -1.46
N HIS A 169 -0.30 -2.05 -1.65
CA HIS A 169 -0.51 -3.40 -2.19
C HIS A 169 -1.16 -3.41 -3.59
N SER A 170 -1.66 -2.30 -4.11
CA SER A 170 -2.65 -2.32 -5.19
C SER A 170 -2.18 -1.77 -6.55
N ILE A 171 -0.86 -1.60 -6.77
CA ILE A 171 -0.37 -1.24 -8.12
C ILE A 171 -0.83 -2.29 -9.14
N GLY A 172 -1.50 -1.84 -10.23
CA GLY A 172 -2.10 -2.70 -11.25
C GLY A 172 -3.48 -3.29 -10.90
N ALA A 173 -4.05 -2.95 -9.73
CA ALA A 173 -5.44 -3.27 -9.43
C ALA A 173 -6.40 -2.29 -10.12
N GLU A 174 -7.64 -2.72 -10.34
CA GLU A 174 -8.67 -1.94 -11.03
C GLU A 174 -9.95 -1.82 -10.20
N TYR A 175 -10.61 -0.67 -10.32
CA TYR A 175 -11.92 -0.39 -9.77
C TYR A 175 -12.75 0.39 -10.79
N ASP A 176 -13.92 -0.13 -11.16
CA ASP A 176 -14.88 0.47 -12.10
C ASP A 176 -14.19 0.87 -13.44
N GLY A 177 -13.35 -0.03 -13.98
CA GLY A 177 -12.61 0.15 -15.24
C GLY A 177 -11.44 1.13 -15.18
N LYS A 178 -11.09 1.63 -13.99
CA LYS A 178 -9.95 2.53 -13.77
C LYS A 178 -8.88 1.85 -12.92
N GLN A 179 -7.62 2.14 -13.22
CA GLN A 179 -6.49 1.70 -12.42
C GLN A 179 -6.45 2.41 -11.06
N THR A 180 -5.96 1.71 -10.02
CA THR A 180 -5.49 2.39 -8.81
C THR A 180 -4.41 3.41 -9.19
N GLY A 181 -4.46 4.59 -8.54
CA GLY A 181 -3.66 5.77 -8.92
C GLY A 181 -4.49 6.99 -9.30
N VAL A 182 -5.76 6.76 -9.77
CA VAL A 182 -6.69 7.83 -10.17
C VAL A 182 -8.09 7.71 -9.54
N LEU A 183 -8.21 6.91 -8.50
CA LEU A 183 -9.50 6.64 -7.83
C LEU A 183 -9.81 7.65 -6.71
N THR A 184 -8.80 8.36 -6.24
CA THR A 184 -8.86 9.34 -5.15
C THR A 184 -8.09 10.61 -5.52
N ASP A 185 -8.03 11.59 -4.62
CA ASP A 185 -7.27 12.82 -4.82
C ASP A 185 -5.77 12.56 -4.93
N VAL A 186 -5.27 11.66 -4.09
CA VAL A 186 -3.89 11.20 -4.07
C VAL A 186 -3.86 9.69 -3.84
N THR A 187 -2.98 9.01 -4.53
CA THR A 187 -2.70 7.58 -4.29
C THR A 187 -1.22 7.40 -4.02
N ILE A 188 -0.86 6.63 -2.99
CA ILE A 188 0.55 6.39 -2.66
C ILE A 188 0.83 4.89 -2.74
N PHE A 189 1.72 4.51 -3.65
CA PHE A 189 2.24 3.15 -3.78
C PHE A 189 3.49 2.96 -2.92
N SER A 190 3.66 1.76 -2.38
CA SER A 190 4.93 1.31 -1.80
C SER A 190 5.72 0.52 -2.85
N LEU A 191 7.00 0.81 -2.96
CA LEU A 191 7.95 0.09 -3.80
C LEU A 191 9.01 -0.62 -2.96
N HIS A 192 8.66 -1.00 -1.72
CA HIS A 192 9.50 -1.81 -0.82
C HIS A 192 9.77 -3.20 -1.43
N ALA A 193 10.84 -3.86 -0.98
CA ALA A 193 11.37 -5.12 -1.53
C ALA A 193 10.34 -6.24 -1.75
N VAL A 194 9.32 -6.35 -0.89
CA VAL A 194 8.29 -7.42 -0.97
C VAL A 194 7.08 -7.06 -1.84
N LYS A 195 7.01 -5.83 -2.40
CA LYS A 195 5.85 -5.36 -3.16
C LYS A 195 5.83 -5.90 -4.59
N ASN A 196 4.68 -5.79 -5.24
CA ASN A 196 4.48 -6.29 -6.61
C ASN A 196 5.43 -5.66 -7.63
N VAL A 197 5.76 -4.38 -7.44
CA VAL A 197 6.84 -3.66 -8.10
C VAL A 197 7.76 -3.12 -7.02
N THR A 198 9.05 -3.33 -7.15
CA THR A 198 10.01 -2.89 -6.12
C THR A 198 11.13 -2.02 -6.67
N THR A 199 11.62 -1.12 -5.82
CA THR A 199 12.88 -0.37 -5.98
C THR A 199 13.85 -0.66 -4.83
N ALA A 200 13.73 -1.83 -4.16
CA ALA A 200 14.27 -2.20 -2.86
C ALA A 200 13.61 -1.38 -1.74
N GLU A 201 13.82 -0.08 -1.70
CA GLU A 201 13.09 0.91 -0.91
C GLU A 201 12.54 1.99 -1.84
N GLY A 202 11.28 2.39 -1.65
CA GLY A 202 10.67 3.43 -2.45
C GLY A 202 9.18 3.62 -2.21
N GLY A 203 8.67 4.72 -2.77
CA GLY A 203 7.26 5.03 -2.87
C GLY A 203 6.98 5.88 -4.10
N ALA A 204 5.74 5.90 -4.54
CA ALA A 204 5.29 6.74 -5.65
C ALA A 204 3.96 7.41 -5.29
N ILE A 205 3.90 8.73 -5.40
CA ILE A 205 2.73 9.56 -5.14
C ILE A 205 2.08 9.90 -6.47
N CYS A 206 0.91 9.36 -6.75
CA CYS A 206 0.08 9.74 -7.89
C CYS A 206 -0.81 10.93 -7.49
N LEU A 207 -0.72 12.01 -8.23
CA LEU A 207 -1.49 13.22 -8.03
C LEU A 207 -2.67 13.24 -9.00
N ASN A 208 -3.88 13.35 -8.47
CA ASN A 208 -5.12 13.38 -9.24
C ASN A 208 -6.14 14.34 -8.60
N LEU A 209 -5.65 15.49 -8.13
CA LEU A 209 -6.51 16.48 -7.51
C LEU A 209 -7.46 17.10 -8.54
N PRO A 210 -8.68 17.43 -8.12
CA PRO A 210 -9.68 18.06 -9.02
C PRO A 210 -9.31 19.52 -9.31
N LEU A 211 -9.91 20.08 -10.35
CA LEU A 211 -9.86 21.55 -10.56
C LEU A 211 -10.35 22.29 -9.30
N PRO A 212 -9.77 23.44 -8.95
CA PRO A 212 -8.82 24.22 -9.75
C PRO A 212 -7.33 23.87 -9.55
N PHE A 213 -6.99 22.77 -8.86
CA PHE A 213 -5.59 22.37 -8.69
C PHE A 213 -4.93 22.05 -10.05
N ASN A 214 -3.71 22.57 -10.22
CA ASN A 214 -2.82 22.18 -11.31
C ASN A 214 -1.86 21.09 -10.80
N ASN A 215 -2.06 19.85 -11.23
CA ASN A 215 -1.26 18.71 -10.76
C ASN A 215 0.21 18.80 -11.19
N GLU A 216 0.55 19.50 -12.29
CA GLU A 216 1.94 19.74 -12.70
C GLU A 216 2.65 20.75 -11.79
N GLU A 217 2.00 21.84 -11.45
CA GLU A 217 2.53 22.80 -10.49
C GLU A 217 2.70 22.17 -9.11
N LEU A 218 1.73 21.37 -8.68
CA LEU A 218 1.81 20.62 -7.44
C LEU A 218 2.98 19.62 -7.45
N TYR A 219 3.18 18.87 -8.54
CA TYR A 219 4.33 17.99 -8.70
C TYR A 219 5.65 18.76 -8.50
N ASN A 220 5.81 19.90 -9.15
CA ASN A 220 7.01 20.72 -9.03
C ASN A 220 7.23 21.23 -7.59
N THR A 221 6.17 21.63 -6.90
CA THR A 221 6.18 22.05 -5.49
C THR A 221 6.60 20.89 -4.58
N LEU A 222 5.96 19.73 -4.70
CA LEU A 222 6.27 18.55 -3.88
C LEU A 222 7.67 18.00 -4.16
N ARG A 223 8.14 18.07 -5.41
CA ARG A 223 9.51 17.72 -5.76
C ARG A 223 10.53 18.63 -5.06
N CYS A 224 10.27 19.92 -5.01
CA CYS A 224 11.07 20.86 -4.23
C CYS A 224 11.06 20.49 -2.74
N TYR A 225 9.90 20.23 -2.17
CA TYR A 225 9.73 19.86 -0.76
C TYR A 225 10.43 18.54 -0.40
N SER A 226 10.46 17.58 -1.33
CA SER A 226 11.15 16.28 -1.16
C SER A 226 12.69 16.40 -1.17
N LEU A 227 13.22 17.56 -1.59
CA LEU A 227 14.64 17.88 -1.74
C LEU A 227 15.09 19.02 -0.79
N ASN A 228 14.71 18.98 0.47
CA ASN A 228 15.04 20.04 1.47
C ASN A 228 14.46 21.43 1.11
N GLY A 229 13.43 21.52 0.28
CA GLY A 229 12.87 22.80 -0.16
C GLY A 229 13.74 23.56 -1.19
N GLN A 230 14.67 22.85 -1.86
CA GLN A 230 15.58 23.47 -2.85
C GLN A 230 14.88 23.74 -4.16
N THR A 231 15.10 24.93 -4.75
CA THR A 231 14.55 25.32 -6.06
C THR A 231 15.19 24.59 -7.25
N LYS A 232 16.35 23.95 -7.06
CA LYS A 232 17.06 23.16 -8.08
C LYS A 232 17.57 21.87 -7.50
N ASP A 233 17.37 20.77 -8.22
CA ASP A 233 17.96 19.47 -7.90
C ASP A 233 19.45 19.38 -8.27
N ALA A 234 20.09 18.27 -7.90
CA ALA A 234 21.50 18.03 -8.20
C ALA A 234 21.77 17.98 -9.71
N PHE A 235 20.86 17.37 -10.50
CA PHE A 235 21.00 17.23 -11.95
C PHE A 235 20.96 18.60 -12.64
N THR A 236 20.08 19.48 -12.21
CA THR A 236 20.02 20.86 -12.73
C THR A 236 21.26 21.65 -12.34
N LYS A 237 21.75 21.49 -11.08
CA LYS A 237 22.95 22.20 -10.58
C LYS A 237 24.25 21.74 -11.20
N SER A 238 24.33 20.51 -11.73
CA SER A 238 25.53 19.99 -12.39
C SER A 238 25.83 20.62 -13.74
N LYS A 239 24.86 21.34 -14.34
CA LYS A 239 25.08 22.09 -15.58
C LYS A 239 26.00 23.29 -15.33
N ALA A 240 26.91 23.56 -16.28
CA ALA A 240 27.83 24.68 -16.18
C ALA A 240 27.08 26.00 -15.92
N GLY A 241 27.48 26.74 -14.89
CA GLY A 241 26.86 28.00 -14.48
C GLY A 241 25.53 27.89 -13.68
N ALA A 242 25.03 26.69 -13.42
CA ALA A 242 23.71 26.51 -12.74
C ALA A 242 23.81 26.31 -11.21
N TRP A 243 24.91 26.73 -10.57
CA TRP A 243 25.21 26.49 -9.15
C TRP A 243 24.24 27.17 -8.16
N SER A 244 23.69 28.33 -8.53
CA SER A 244 22.81 29.12 -7.64
C SER A 244 21.45 28.45 -7.45
N TYR A 245 21.01 28.33 -6.22
CA TYR A 245 19.69 27.82 -5.79
C TYR A 245 19.25 28.54 -4.53
N ASP A 246 17.97 28.39 -4.16
CA ASP A 246 17.38 28.93 -2.93
C ASP A 246 16.67 27.81 -2.16
N ILE A 247 16.44 28.02 -0.86
CA ILE A 247 15.62 27.19 0.02
C ILE A 247 14.34 27.96 0.31
N ILE A 248 13.24 27.56 -0.30
CA ILE A 248 11.96 28.29 -0.24
C ILE A 248 10.94 27.64 0.71
N TYR A 249 11.28 26.47 1.28
CA TYR A 249 10.40 25.73 2.19
C TYR A 249 11.23 24.83 3.13
N PRO A 250 10.80 24.62 4.39
CA PRO A 250 11.44 23.65 5.29
C PRO A 250 11.11 22.22 4.85
N GLY A 251 11.72 21.82 3.73
CA GLY A 251 11.45 20.54 3.08
C GLY A 251 12.07 19.33 3.79
N LEU A 252 11.74 18.17 3.26
CA LEU A 252 12.26 16.87 3.70
C LEU A 252 13.36 16.38 2.75
N LYS A 253 14.22 15.47 3.21
CA LYS A 253 15.17 14.74 2.36
C LYS A 253 14.65 13.34 2.10
N ILE A 254 13.75 13.19 1.13
CA ILE A 254 13.00 11.97 0.87
C ILE A 254 12.93 11.58 -0.62
N ASN A 255 13.74 12.21 -1.43
CA ASN A 255 13.83 11.93 -2.87
C ASN A 255 14.34 10.51 -3.16
N MET A 256 13.85 9.88 -4.21
CA MET A 256 14.38 8.60 -4.71
C MET A 256 15.67 8.83 -5.48
N PRO A 257 16.73 8.01 -5.30
CA PRO A 257 17.92 8.01 -6.15
C PRO A 257 17.72 7.18 -7.43
N ASP A 258 18.45 7.53 -8.53
CA ASP A 258 18.35 6.88 -9.82
C ASP A 258 18.71 5.39 -9.79
N VAL A 259 19.66 4.99 -8.94
CA VAL A 259 20.03 3.57 -8.81
C VAL A 259 18.85 2.70 -8.30
N LEU A 260 17.99 3.24 -7.43
CA LEU A 260 16.78 2.55 -6.98
C LEU A 260 15.68 2.63 -8.04
N ALA A 261 15.52 3.78 -8.69
CA ALA A 261 14.58 3.93 -9.80
C ALA A 261 14.88 2.98 -10.96
N ALA A 262 16.16 2.67 -11.23
CA ALA A 262 16.58 1.70 -12.23
C ALA A 262 16.01 0.30 -11.97
N ILE A 263 15.98 -0.15 -10.69
CA ILE A 263 15.32 -1.41 -10.33
C ILE A 263 13.84 -1.36 -10.72
N GLY A 264 13.14 -0.29 -10.35
CA GLY A 264 11.73 -0.09 -10.66
C GLY A 264 11.44 -0.07 -12.17
N ILE A 265 12.29 0.56 -12.98
CA ILE A 265 12.17 0.60 -14.43
C ILE A 265 12.17 -0.82 -15.01
N GLY A 266 13.17 -1.63 -14.67
CA GLY A 266 13.26 -3.01 -15.14
C GLY A 266 12.10 -3.89 -14.66
N GLN A 267 11.54 -3.62 -13.48
CA GLN A 267 10.33 -4.26 -12.97
C GLN A 267 9.10 -3.88 -13.80
N MET A 268 8.90 -2.59 -14.05
CA MET A 268 7.74 -2.07 -14.80
C MET A 268 7.67 -2.60 -16.24
N GLU A 269 8.80 -2.83 -16.90
CA GLU A 269 8.86 -3.35 -18.28
C GLU A 269 8.17 -4.71 -18.46
N SER A 270 8.16 -5.55 -17.44
CA SER A 270 7.53 -6.88 -17.45
C SER A 270 6.34 -7.02 -16.52
N TYR A 271 5.95 -5.97 -15.79
CA TYR A 271 4.94 -6.08 -14.75
C TYR A 271 3.58 -6.52 -15.29
N THR A 272 3.02 -5.78 -16.24
CA THR A 272 1.67 -6.05 -16.80
C THR A 272 1.63 -7.23 -17.75
N SER A 273 2.75 -7.55 -18.42
CA SER A 273 2.84 -8.63 -19.41
C SER A 273 3.20 -9.99 -18.80
N MET A 274 3.81 -10.01 -17.60
CA MET A 274 4.27 -11.25 -17.00
C MET A 274 4.03 -11.32 -15.48
N ALA A 275 4.53 -10.37 -14.68
CA ALA A 275 4.51 -10.54 -13.22
C ALA A 275 3.09 -10.51 -12.63
N LEU A 276 2.23 -9.60 -13.08
CA LEU A 276 0.83 -9.53 -12.64
C LEU A 276 -0.01 -10.72 -13.13
N PRO A 277 0.04 -11.15 -14.41
CA PRO A 277 -0.60 -12.37 -14.87
C PRO A 277 -0.20 -13.63 -14.07
N GLU A 278 1.11 -13.81 -13.76
CA GLU A 278 1.55 -14.94 -12.96
C GLU A 278 1.01 -14.91 -11.53
N ARG A 279 0.93 -13.75 -10.89
CA ARG A 279 0.27 -13.61 -9.58
C ARG A 279 -1.21 -13.97 -9.63
N ILE A 280 -1.91 -13.56 -10.67
CA ILE A 280 -3.34 -13.91 -10.88
C ILE A 280 -3.47 -15.43 -11.04
N ARG A 281 -2.62 -16.07 -11.86
CA ARG A 281 -2.62 -17.53 -12.04
C ARG A 281 -2.42 -18.28 -10.72
N ILE A 282 -1.43 -17.87 -9.91
CA ILE A 282 -1.18 -18.48 -8.60
C ILE A 282 -2.39 -18.31 -7.67
N PHE A 283 -3.01 -17.15 -7.72
CA PHE A 283 -4.20 -16.86 -6.93
C PHE A 283 -5.39 -17.74 -7.32
N GLU A 284 -5.57 -17.98 -8.63
CA GLU A 284 -6.57 -18.88 -9.18
C GLU A 284 -6.28 -20.34 -8.79
N ASP A 285 -5.03 -20.80 -8.91
CA ASP A 285 -4.62 -22.16 -8.50
C ASP A 285 -4.94 -22.41 -7.01
N TYR A 286 -4.67 -21.45 -6.12
CA TYR A 286 -5.04 -21.53 -4.71
C TYR A 286 -6.57 -21.55 -4.50
N ASN A 287 -7.30 -20.64 -5.16
CA ASN A 287 -8.76 -20.57 -5.04
C ASN A 287 -9.43 -21.86 -5.52
N ASP A 288 -9.01 -22.41 -6.67
CA ASP A 288 -9.56 -23.66 -7.23
C ASP A 288 -9.44 -24.82 -6.26
N HIS A 289 -8.37 -24.84 -5.47
CA HIS A 289 -8.16 -25.88 -4.47
C HIS A 289 -8.89 -25.61 -3.16
N PHE A 290 -8.69 -24.42 -2.56
CA PHE A 290 -9.20 -24.14 -1.21
C PHE A 290 -10.71 -23.90 -1.18
N SER A 291 -11.34 -23.42 -2.28
CA SER A 291 -12.80 -23.26 -2.34
C SER A 291 -13.60 -24.56 -2.15
N ASN A 292 -12.93 -25.70 -2.29
CA ASN A 292 -13.52 -27.03 -2.04
C ASN A 292 -13.32 -27.53 -0.58
N LYS A 293 -12.77 -26.71 0.30
CA LYS A 293 -12.53 -27.06 1.71
C LYS A 293 -13.51 -26.30 2.59
N ASP A 294 -14.31 -27.02 3.39
CA ASP A 294 -15.35 -26.45 4.25
C ASP A 294 -14.81 -25.46 5.28
N TRP A 295 -13.55 -25.62 5.67
CA TRP A 295 -12.87 -24.75 6.62
C TRP A 295 -12.23 -23.50 5.98
N ALA A 296 -12.17 -23.41 4.65
CA ALA A 296 -11.43 -22.33 3.98
C ALA A 296 -12.33 -21.17 3.56
N ILE A 297 -11.94 -19.97 3.92
CA ILE A 297 -12.53 -18.72 3.41
C ILE A 297 -11.49 -18.07 2.48
N THR A 298 -11.67 -18.26 1.17
CA THR A 298 -10.75 -17.76 0.16
C THR A 298 -10.92 -16.25 -0.07
N PRO A 299 -9.82 -15.50 -0.31
CA PRO A 299 -9.93 -14.07 -0.59
C PRO A 299 -10.53 -13.81 -1.97
N GLN A 300 -11.29 -12.72 -2.08
CA GLN A 300 -11.78 -12.22 -3.36
C GLN A 300 -10.62 -11.57 -4.14
N TYR A 301 -10.59 -11.81 -5.46
CA TYR A 301 -9.62 -11.16 -6.35
C TYR A 301 -10.27 -10.53 -7.58
N LYS A 302 -11.52 -10.86 -7.84
CA LYS A 302 -12.29 -10.37 -8.99
C LYS A 302 -13.77 -10.22 -8.65
N SER A 303 -14.38 -9.15 -9.12
CA SER A 303 -15.82 -8.92 -9.15
C SER A 303 -16.21 -8.22 -10.45
N ASN A 304 -17.48 -7.83 -10.60
CA ASN A 304 -17.94 -7.09 -11.77
C ASN A 304 -17.26 -5.70 -11.93
N ILE A 305 -16.79 -5.12 -10.83
CA ILE A 305 -16.24 -3.75 -10.80
C ILE A 305 -14.83 -3.67 -10.22
N LYS A 306 -14.30 -4.75 -9.63
CA LYS A 306 -12.97 -4.76 -9.00
C LYS A 306 -12.12 -5.89 -9.54
N ARG A 307 -10.82 -5.63 -9.68
CA ARG A 307 -9.77 -6.63 -9.92
C ARG A 307 -8.59 -6.34 -9.03
N SER A 308 -8.19 -7.34 -8.23
CA SER A 308 -7.03 -7.26 -7.33
C SER A 308 -5.72 -7.28 -8.11
N SER A 309 -4.68 -6.67 -7.54
CA SER A 309 -3.28 -6.88 -7.96
C SER A 309 -2.70 -8.19 -7.44
N CYS A 310 -3.45 -8.99 -6.69
CA CYS A 310 -3.04 -10.28 -6.13
C CYS A 310 -1.71 -10.19 -5.35
N HIS A 311 -1.60 -9.20 -4.46
CA HIS A 311 -0.37 -8.99 -3.69
C HIS A 311 -0.20 -10.00 -2.56
N ILE A 312 -1.25 -10.26 -1.79
CA ILE A 312 -1.28 -11.22 -0.68
C ILE A 312 -2.44 -12.19 -0.91
N TYR A 313 -2.19 -13.48 -0.74
CA TYR A 313 -3.26 -14.48 -0.63
C TYR A 313 -3.58 -14.69 0.86
N ALA A 314 -4.58 -13.97 1.35
CA ALA A 314 -5.01 -13.99 2.74
C ALA A 314 -6.06 -15.09 2.96
N LEU A 315 -5.59 -16.33 3.18
CA LEU A 315 -6.45 -17.46 3.50
C LEU A 315 -6.97 -17.31 4.93
N ARG A 316 -8.29 -17.34 5.11
CA ARG A 316 -8.87 -17.45 6.46
C ARG A 316 -9.38 -18.86 6.72
N ILE A 317 -9.22 -19.32 7.95
CA ILE A 317 -9.64 -20.66 8.36
C ILE A 317 -10.83 -20.50 9.30
N GLU A 318 -11.97 -21.05 8.91
CA GLU A 318 -13.19 -20.97 9.69
C GLU A 318 -13.10 -21.83 10.95
N GLY A 319 -13.65 -21.34 12.05
CA GLY A 319 -13.79 -22.10 13.29
C GLY A 319 -12.55 -22.14 14.19
N ILE A 320 -11.45 -21.47 13.82
CA ILE A 320 -10.25 -21.39 14.67
C ILE A 320 -10.09 -20.02 15.35
N ASN A 321 -9.33 -20.01 16.44
CA ASN A 321 -8.88 -18.82 17.15
C ASN A 321 -7.41 -18.46 16.82
N GLU A 322 -6.88 -17.39 17.45
CA GLU A 322 -5.51 -16.91 17.24
C GLU A 322 -4.46 -17.95 17.64
N GLU A 323 -4.64 -18.68 18.74
CA GLU A 323 -3.67 -19.68 19.20
C GLU A 323 -3.60 -20.88 18.25
N GLU A 324 -4.74 -21.33 17.74
CA GLU A 324 -4.84 -22.42 16.78
C GLU A 324 -4.24 -22.02 15.42
N ARG A 325 -4.47 -20.76 14.98
CA ARG A 325 -3.83 -20.21 13.81
C ARG A 325 -2.30 -20.23 13.96
N ASP A 326 -1.77 -19.83 15.11
CA ASP A 326 -0.32 -19.81 15.37
C ASP A 326 0.26 -21.22 15.43
N GLN A 327 -0.49 -22.21 15.92
CA GLN A 327 -0.13 -23.64 15.83
C GLN A 327 -0.03 -24.10 14.37
N ILE A 328 -1.01 -23.76 13.53
CA ILE A 328 -1.00 -24.12 12.10
C ILE A 328 0.23 -23.47 11.41
N ILE A 329 0.52 -22.20 11.68
CA ILE A 329 1.72 -21.54 11.14
C ILE A 329 3.01 -22.27 11.55
N THR A 330 3.07 -22.71 12.81
CA THR A 330 4.22 -23.47 13.31
C THR A 330 4.36 -24.83 12.60
N LEU A 331 3.26 -25.53 12.36
CA LEU A 331 3.26 -26.77 11.60
C LEU A 331 3.72 -26.57 10.16
N ILE A 332 3.19 -25.53 9.47
CA ILE A 332 3.59 -25.18 8.11
C ILE A 332 5.09 -24.88 8.04
N ALA A 333 5.62 -24.12 9.01
CA ALA A 333 7.03 -23.75 9.06
C ALA A 333 7.96 -24.98 9.20
N ASN A 334 7.54 -26.06 9.86
CA ASN A 334 8.29 -27.31 9.96
C ASN A 334 8.54 -28.00 8.61
N PHE A 335 7.79 -27.62 7.58
CA PHE A 335 7.96 -28.10 6.20
C PHE A 335 8.68 -27.09 5.29
N ASP A 336 9.40 -26.11 5.87
CA ASP A 336 10.14 -25.07 5.14
C ASP A 336 9.25 -24.22 4.20
N VAL A 337 7.97 -24.04 4.50
CA VAL A 337 7.06 -23.12 3.82
C VAL A 337 6.92 -21.86 4.67
N ALA A 338 7.36 -20.74 4.13
CA ALA A 338 7.24 -19.45 4.82
C ALA A 338 5.85 -18.85 4.59
N VAL A 339 5.08 -18.66 5.66
CA VAL A 339 3.80 -17.95 5.70
C VAL A 339 3.88 -16.74 6.62
N ASN A 340 2.88 -15.87 6.59
CA ASN A 340 2.85 -14.67 7.41
C ASN A 340 1.42 -14.38 7.85
N VAL A 341 1.22 -13.26 8.57
CA VAL A 341 -0.09 -12.67 8.92
C VAL A 341 -0.09 -11.20 8.53
N HIS A 342 -0.98 -10.80 7.66
CA HIS A 342 -1.14 -9.41 7.23
C HIS A 342 -2.56 -8.89 7.49
N PHE A 343 -2.76 -8.14 8.60
CA PHE A 343 -1.77 -7.66 9.57
C PHE A 343 -2.26 -7.90 11.01
N LYS A 344 -1.35 -7.86 11.98
CA LYS A 344 -1.76 -7.69 13.36
C LYS A 344 -2.40 -6.30 13.52
N PRO A 345 -3.67 -6.19 13.95
CA PRO A 345 -4.36 -4.91 14.10
C PRO A 345 -3.58 -3.93 14.97
N LEU A 346 -3.58 -2.65 14.59
CA LEU A 346 -2.82 -1.61 15.29
C LEU A 346 -3.11 -1.57 16.80
N PRO A 347 -4.37 -1.70 17.28
CA PRO A 347 -4.68 -1.69 18.73
C PRO A 347 -4.05 -2.84 19.51
N LEU A 348 -3.55 -3.89 18.86
CA LEU A 348 -2.81 -4.98 19.52
C LEU A 348 -1.32 -4.70 19.70
N LEU A 349 -0.78 -3.66 19.06
CA LEU A 349 0.62 -3.27 19.17
C LEU A 349 0.84 -2.36 20.37
N SER A 350 1.99 -2.51 21.05
CA SER A 350 2.29 -1.84 22.34
C SER A 350 2.11 -0.32 22.27
N LEU A 351 2.66 0.34 21.24
CA LEU A 351 2.54 1.79 21.06
C LEU A 351 1.07 2.26 21.09
N PHE A 352 0.20 1.58 20.35
CA PHE A 352 -1.19 2.02 20.22
C PHE A 352 -2.02 1.65 21.47
N LYS A 353 -1.67 0.57 22.16
CA LYS A 353 -2.22 0.28 23.51
C LYS A 353 -1.88 1.38 24.51
N GLU A 354 -0.63 1.83 24.52
CA GLU A 354 -0.18 2.96 25.35
C GLU A 354 -0.86 4.28 25.00
N MET A 355 -1.24 4.46 23.74
CA MET A 355 -2.05 5.60 23.28
C MET A 355 -3.55 5.48 23.63
N GLY A 356 -3.98 4.37 24.26
CA GLY A 356 -5.34 4.16 24.74
C GLY A 356 -6.28 3.46 23.76
N TYR A 357 -5.78 2.92 22.63
CA TYR A 357 -6.60 2.13 21.71
C TYR A 357 -6.83 0.71 22.24
N SER A 358 -8.06 0.22 22.12
CA SER A 358 -8.45 -1.13 22.53
C SER A 358 -8.96 -1.92 21.33
N ILE A 359 -8.51 -3.16 21.18
CA ILE A 359 -9.00 -4.06 20.10
C ILE A 359 -10.50 -4.34 20.20
N ASN A 360 -11.08 -4.23 21.39
CA ASN A 360 -12.51 -4.44 21.61
C ASN A 360 -13.39 -3.43 20.84
N ASP A 361 -12.83 -2.29 20.44
CA ASP A 361 -13.52 -1.27 19.65
C ASP A 361 -13.53 -1.61 18.15
N TYR A 362 -12.79 -2.66 17.74
CA TYR A 362 -12.59 -3.06 16.34
C TYR A 362 -12.80 -4.56 16.16
N PRO A 363 -14.02 -5.09 16.43
CA PRO A 363 -14.30 -6.53 16.47
C PRO A 363 -14.07 -7.21 15.11
N ASN A 364 -14.36 -6.53 13.98
CA ASN A 364 -14.11 -7.10 12.65
C ASN A 364 -12.62 -7.19 12.34
N ALA A 365 -11.84 -6.18 12.70
CA ALA A 365 -10.39 -6.22 12.55
C ALA A 365 -9.77 -7.40 13.31
N TYR A 366 -10.23 -7.66 14.54
CA TYR A 366 -9.78 -8.82 15.32
C TYR A 366 -10.23 -10.15 14.70
N LYS A 367 -11.50 -10.27 14.31
CA LYS A 367 -12.05 -11.46 13.67
C LYS A 367 -11.26 -11.85 12.40
N GLN A 368 -10.94 -10.87 11.56
CA GLN A 368 -10.15 -11.10 10.34
C GLN A 368 -8.73 -11.56 10.66
N TYR A 369 -8.10 -10.94 11.66
CA TYR A 369 -6.73 -11.26 12.08
C TYR A 369 -6.60 -12.64 12.71
N ALA A 370 -7.55 -13.01 13.56
CA ALA A 370 -7.45 -14.19 14.44
C ALA A 370 -7.29 -15.50 13.66
N ASN A 371 -7.81 -15.55 12.42
CA ASN A 371 -7.84 -16.77 11.61
C ASN A 371 -7.20 -16.64 10.22
N GLU A 372 -6.47 -15.53 9.97
CA GLU A 372 -5.81 -15.28 8.68
C GLU A 372 -4.40 -15.86 8.65
N ILE A 373 -4.05 -16.51 7.54
CA ILE A 373 -2.70 -16.93 7.18
C ILE A 373 -2.43 -16.46 5.75
N SER A 374 -1.42 -15.61 5.59
CA SER A 374 -0.95 -15.16 4.28
C SER A 374 -0.04 -16.20 3.64
N LEU A 375 -0.43 -16.73 2.48
CA LEU A 375 0.34 -17.73 1.74
C LEU A 375 1.37 -17.09 0.79
N PRO A 376 2.46 -17.83 0.45
CA PRO A 376 3.44 -17.37 -0.52
C PRO A 376 2.82 -17.07 -1.88
N ILE A 377 3.11 -15.88 -2.42
CA ILE A 377 2.70 -15.48 -3.76
C ILE A 377 3.75 -14.57 -4.40
N TYR A 378 4.42 -15.06 -5.45
CA TYR A 378 5.42 -14.34 -6.23
C TYR A 378 5.56 -14.96 -7.63
N PRO A 379 5.94 -14.21 -8.68
CA PRO A 379 5.87 -14.66 -10.08
C PRO A 379 6.68 -15.93 -10.40
N GLN A 380 7.73 -16.24 -9.61
CA GLN A 380 8.60 -17.41 -9.84
C GLN A 380 8.07 -18.70 -9.19
N LEU A 381 6.92 -18.65 -8.50
CA LEU A 381 6.36 -19.84 -7.84
C LEU A 381 5.87 -20.85 -8.89
N SER A 382 6.52 -22.00 -8.95
CA SER A 382 6.17 -23.05 -9.91
C SER A 382 4.86 -23.76 -9.54
N LYS A 383 4.30 -24.54 -10.48
CA LYS A 383 3.11 -25.36 -10.18
C LYS A 383 3.39 -26.42 -9.12
N GLU A 384 4.60 -26.97 -9.11
CA GLU A 384 5.07 -27.94 -8.13
C GLU A 384 5.19 -27.29 -6.74
N ASP A 385 5.70 -26.06 -6.67
CA ASP A 385 5.76 -25.29 -5.42
C ASP A 385 4.36 -25.00 -4.87
N ILE A 386 3.43 -24.57 -5.73
CA ILE A 386 2.03 -24.31 -5.36
C ILE A 386 1.37 -25.58 -4.82
N ALA A 387 1.51 -26.71 -5.52
CA ALA A 387 0.96 -27.99 -5.08
C ALA A 387 1.54 -28.41 -3.72
N TYR A 388 2.82 -28.15 -3.49
CA TYR A 388 3.48 -28.41 -2.21
C TYR A 388 2.94 -27.52 -1.09
N VAL A 389 2.81 -26.20 -1.32
CA VAL A 389 2.22 -25.27 -0.36
C VAL A 389 0.80 -25.70 0.01
N ILE A 390 -0.04 -26.01 -0.98
CA ILE A 390 -1.42 -26.47 -0.79
C ILE A 390 -1.45 -27.73 0.10
N LYS A 391 -0.63 -28.72 -0.22
CA LYS A 391 -0.55 -29.96 0.55
C LYS A 391 -0.19 -29.69 2.02
N VAL A 392 0.88 -28.92 2.24
CA VAL A 392 1.37 -28.62 3.59
C VAL A 392 0.33 -27.84 4.39
N VAL A 393 -0.34 -26.86 3.78
CA VAL A 393 -1.40 -26.06 4.43
C VAL A 393 -2.57 -26.97 4.82
N CYS A 394 -3.07 -27.81 3.89
CA CYS A 394 -4.18 -28.73 4.20
C CYS A 394 -3.84 -29.68 5.34
N GLU A 395 -2.68 -30.36 5.29
CA GLU A 395 -2.25 -31.29 6.32
C GLU A 395 -2.12 -30.60 7.68
N SER A 396 -1.58 -29.36 7.73
CA SER A 396 -1.42 -28.60 8.96
C SER A 396 -2.75 -28.13 9.55
N VAL A 397 -3.67 -27.64 8.73
CA VAL A 397 -5.01 -27.22 9.16
C VAL A 397 -5.82 -28.42 9.65
N GLU A 398 -5.89 -29.49 8.88
CA GLU A 398 -6.64 -30.69 9.22
C GLU A 398 -6.12 -31.33 10.53
N GLN A 399 -4.80 -31.29 10.78
CA GLN A 399 -4.22 -31.77 12.03
C GLN A 399 -4.74 -31.02 13.25
N VAL A 400 -4.89 -29.69 13.17
CA VAL A 400 -5.38 -28.86 14.29
C VAL A 400 -6.90 -29.03 14.46
N LEU A 401 -7.67 -29.02 13.36
CA LEU A 401 -9.12 -29.18 13.40
C LEU A 401 -9.55 -30.56 13.94
N TYR A 402 -8.90 -31.65 13.50
CA TYR A 402 -9.19 -32.99 14.01
C TYR A 402 -8.78 -33.22 15.48
N ALA A 403 -7.85 -32.40 15.99
CA ALA A 403 -7.52 -32.44 17.42
C ALA A 403 -8.67 -31.85 18.28
N GLN A 404 -9.43 -30.88 17.75
CA GLN A 404 -10.61 -30.30 18.40
C GLN A 404 -11.78 -31.29 18.49
N GLU A 405 -12.02 -32.12 17.46
CA GLU A 405 -13.13 -33.09 17.44
C GLU A 405 -12.97 -34.20 18.49
N LYS A 406 -11.78 -34.34 19.10
CA LYS A 406 -11.45 -35.37 20.11
C LYS A 406 -11.47 -34.86 21.55
N LEU A 407 -11.66 -33.57 21.76
CA LEU A 407 -11.80 -32.94 23.06
C LEU A 407 -13.27 -32.63 23.37
#